data_4ea10af5bbcfc4cb3822a3aa6d4a74ef
#
_entry.id   4ea10af5bbcfc4cb3822a3aa6d4a74ef
#
_cell.length_a   1.000
_cell.length_b   1.000
_cell.length_c   1.000
_cell.angle_alpha   90.00
_cell.angle_beta   90.00
_cell.angle_gamma   90.00
#
_symmetry.space_group_name_H-M   'P 1'
#
loop_
_entity.id
_entity.type
_entity.pdbx_description
1 polymer ?
#
loop_
_entity_poly.entity_id
_entity_poly.type
_entity_poly.pdbx_seq_one_letter_code
_entity_poly.pdbx_strand_id
1 'polypeptide(L)'
;MLDCLERLITTLTSMGMRIHDRDGILLFSREQNVRGVMFWDADGLWHVGYPSTTDGTPTATLSTPHQDVALRWLICRIANRYREKQKWRYLLPLRNIPGFANGWTAEQTSEQTITTTIKATGRLIRPDGTPDAMDMSTAFPHAPELAALSHLMHLSPDQVLDAYLTPDGGPLNHLLEHGDPIAAMGQDFQHILRARGGRISPREDGFILPSTYCEWVPHFWIEDGCWRFGHTERGEKRPAEILSTDRDIVLRWIALELLNIVRFNKGWPSILTYKTDPALLPGWQVQKLYDDYGRLISPDNIHLPMVMSTVFPRHKELNTLSHLMPLTLTQEINSFLAEDGGNLHDALDPTPAST
;
A
#
# COMPACT_ATOMS: atom_id res chain seq x y z
N MET A 1 -30.82 -1.70 -9.81
CA MET A 1 -29.38 -1.96 -10.04
C MET A 1 -28.73 -0.99 -11.00
N LEU A 2 -29.24 -0.83 -12.22
CA LEU A 2 -28.81 0.26 -13.13
C LEU A 2 -28.84 1.63 -12.45
N ASP A 3 -29.83 1.85 -11.60
CA ASP A 3 -30.05 3.07 -10.85
C ASP A 3 -28.86 3.43 -9.91
N CYS A 4 -28.29 2.45 -9.19
CA CYS A 4 -27.12 2.70 -8.32
C CYS A 4 -25.87 3.11 -9.10
N LEU A 5 -25.58 2.43 -10.21
CA LEU A 5 -24.44 2.77 -11.07
C LEU A 5 -24.63 4.14 -11.73
N GLU A 6 -25.83 4.45 -12.19
CA GLU A 6 -26.18 5.77 -12.75
C GLU A 6 -26.07 6.88 -11.70
N ARG A 7 -26.53 6.65 -10.47
CA ARG A 7 -26.35 7.58 -9.35
C ARG A 7 -24.87 7.81 -9.03
N LEU A 8 -24.08 6.74 -9.00
CA LEU A 8 -22.65 6.82 -8.79
C LEU A 8 -21.97 7.65 -9.89
N ILE A 9 -22.26 7.34 -11.16
CA ILE A 9 -21.78 8.06 -12.33
C ILE A 9 -22.12 9.55 -12.24
N THR A 10 -23.41 9.86 -12.00
CA THR A 10 -23.89 11.24 -11.88
C THR A 10 -23.18 12.01 -10.77
N THR A 11 -23.04 11.38 -9.59
CA THR A 11 -22.37 11.99 -8.44
C THR A 11 -20.91 12.28 -8.73
N LEU A 12 -20.18 11.30 -9.28
CA LEU A 12 -18.77 11.46 -9.58
C LEU A 12 -18.49 12.45 -10.71
N THR A 13 -19.36 12.49 -11.73
CA THR A 13 -19.28 13.46 -12.83
C THR A 13 -19.49 14.89 -12.35
N SER A 14 -20.46 15.11 -11.44
CA SER A 14 -20.69 16.44 -10.83
C SER A 14 -19.48 16.97 -10.06
N MET A 15 -18.56 16.08 -9.69
CA MET A 15 -17.32 16.41 -9.00
C MET A 15 -16.10 16.60 -9.93
N GLY A 16 -16.31 16.48 -11.24
CA GLY A 16 -15.25 16.59 -12.22
C GLY A 16 -14.44 15.31 -12.45
N MET A 17 -14.95 14.16 -12.00
CA MET A 17 -14.42 12.88 -12.48
C MET A 17 -14.88 12.65 -13.92
N ARG A 18 -13.96 12.12 -14.72
CA ARG A 18 -14.24 11.71 -16.10
C ARG A 18 -14.56 10.22 -16.09
N ILE A 19 -15.63 9.88 -16.79
CA ILE A 19 -16.03 8.50 -16.98
C ILE A 19 -16.01 8.23 -18.49
N HIS A 20 -15.22 7.26 -18.88
CA HIS A 20 -15.08 6.83 -20.26
C HIS A 20 -15.66 5.43 -20.40
N ASP A 21 -16.57 5.27 -21.32
CA ASP A 21 -17.02 3.96 -21.78
C ASP A 21 -16.22 3.60 -23.03
N ARG A 22 -15.55 2.46 -22.99
CA ARG A 22 -14.85 1.86 -24.14
C ARG A 22 -15.26 0.40 -24.24
N ASP A 23 -16.12 0.11 -25.18
CA ASP A 23 -16.58 -1.25 -25.48
C ASP A 23 -17.15 -1.99 -24.25
N GLY A 24 -17.94 -1.29 -23.44
CA GLY A 24 -18.54 -1.82 -22.21
C GLY A 24 -17.63 -1.78 -20.97
N ILE A 25 -16.42 -1.24 -21.09
CA ILE A 25 -15.50 -1.03 -19.97
C ILE A 25 -15.63 0.41 -19.49
N LEU A 26 -16.15 0.59 -18.28
CA LEU A 26 -16.23 1.90 -17.65
C LEU A 26 -14.92 2.23 -16.95
N LEU A 27 -14.26 3.31 -17.35
CA LEU A 27 -13.05 3.84 -16.72
C LEU A 27 -13.39 5.12 -15.94
N PHE A 28 -13.16 5.10 -14.63
CA PHE A 28 -13.32 6.22 -13.72
C PHE A 28 -11.97 6.88 -13.46
N SER A 29 -11.72 8.09 -13.96
CA SER A 29 -10.43 8.79 -13.86
C SER A 29 -10.58 10.26 -13.44
N ARG A 30 -9.55 10.84 -12.82
CA ARG A 30 -9.51 12.29 -12.45
C ARG A 30 -9.11 13.20 -13.61
N GLU A 31 -8.23 12.74 -14.48
CA GLU A 31 -7.63 13.53 -15.56
C GLU A 31 -7.56 12.71 -16.84
N GLN A 32 -7.02 13.33 -17.90
CA GLN A 32 -6.79 12.62 -19.17
C GLN A 32 -5.78 11.46 -19.06
N ASN A 33 -5.10 11.33 -17.92
CA ASN A 33 -4.13 10.27 -17.67
C ASN A 33 -4.80 8.96 -17.28
N VAL A 34 -4.29 7.92 -17.86
CA VAL A 34 -4.77 6.53 -17.99
C VAL A 34 -4.97 5.78 -16.64
N ARG A 35 -4.71 6.42 -15.50
CA ARG A 35 -4.84 5.79 -14.17
C ARG A 35 -6.24 6.04 -13.60
N GLY A 36 -7.07 5.01 -13.66
CA GLY A 36 -8.42 5.03 -13.11
C GLY A 36 -8.83 3.65 -12.63
N VAL A 37 -9.97 3.57 -11.98
CA VAL A 37 -10.61 2.29 -11.66
C VAL A 37 -11.47 1.88 -12.84
N MET A 38 -11.36 0.63 -13.26
CA MET A 38 -12.16 0.03 -14.32
C MET A 38 -13.25 -0.87 -13.75
N PHE A 39 -14.40 -0.88 -14.41
CA PHE A 39 -15.54 -1.76 -14.13
C PHE A 39 -16.08 -2.32 -15.43
N TRP A 40 -16.18 -3.65 -15.54
CA TRP A 40 -16.66 -4.32 -16.77
C TRP A 40 -17.23 -5.70 -16.49
N ASP A 41 -17.93 -6.26 -17.46
CA ASP A 41 -18.31 -7.66 -17.48
C ASP A 41 -17.60 -8.40 -18.62
N ALA A 42 -17.14 -9.59 -18.36
CA ALA A 42 -16.53 -10.51 -19.32
C ALA A 42 -16.67 -11.94 -18.84
N ASP A 43 -16.90 -12.87 -19.77
CA ASP A 43 -17.00 -14.32 -19.50
C ASP A 43 -18.01 -14.68 -18.39
N GLY A 44 -19.08 -13.90 -18.24
CA GLY A 44 -20.11 -14.08 -17.21
C GLY A 44 -19.71 -13.64 -15.80
N LEU A 45 -18.58 -12.92 -15.67
CA LEU A 45 -18.08 -12.34 -14.44
C LEU A 45 -18.06 -10.82 -14.52
N TRP A 46 -18.35 -10.18 -13.40
CA TRP A 46 -18.13 -8.76 -13.15
C TRP A 46 -16.74 -8.53 -12.58
N HIS A 47 -16.06 -7.53 -13.10
CA HIS A 47 -14.70 -7.20 -12.75
C HIS A 47 -14.57 -5.77 -12.24
N VAL A 48 -13.71 -5.58 -11.25
CA VAL A 48 -13.18 -4.27 -10.84
C VAL A 48 -11.68 -4.35 -10.89
N GLY A 49 -11.01 -3.34 -11.43
CA GLY A 49 -9.57 -3.38 -11.58
C GLY A 49 -8.98 -2.08 -12.08
N TYR A 50 -7.82 -2.17 -12.70
CA TYR A 50 -7.03 -1.04 -13.17
C TYR A 50 -6.51 -1.28 -14.57
N PRO A 51 -6.23 -0.22 -15.36
CA PRO A 51 -5.50 -0.37 -16.61
C PRO A 51 -4.08 -0.85 -16.32
N SER A 52 -3.60 -1.81 -17.10
CA SER A 52 -2.20 -2.20 -17.13
C SER A 52 -1.31 -0.98 -17.43
N THR A 53 -0.16 -0.89 -16.76
CA THR A 53 0.77 0.23 -16.95
C THR A 53 1.52 0.17 -18.29
N THR A 54 1.53 -0.99 -18.95
CA THR A 54 2.26 -1.21 -20.21
C THR A 54 1.43 -0.92 -21.45
N ASP A 55 0.18 -1.38 -21.48
CA ASP A 55 -0.67 -1.36 -22.66
C ASP A 55 -2.09 -0.84 -22.42
N GLY A 56 -2.42 -0.52 -21.15
CA GLY A 56 -3.73 -0.04 -20.77
C GLY A 56 -4.83 -1.12 -20.75
N THR A 57 -4.47 -2.40 -20.94
CA THR A 57 -5.44 -3.50 -20.87
C THR A 57 -6.01 -3.63 -19.45
N PRO A 58 -7.30 -4.03 -19.30
CA PRO A 58 -7.90 -4.23 -17.98
C PRO A 58 -7.20 -5.35 -17.20
N THR A 59 -6.80 -5.04 -15.96
CA THR A 59 -6.29 -6.02 -15.00
C THR A 59 -7.24 -6.09 -13.83
N ALA A 60 -7.95 -7.22 -13.65
CA ALA A 60 -8.91 -7.40 -12.58
C ALA A 60 -8.20 -7.53 -11.21
N THR A 61 -8.73 -6.82 -10.22
CA THR A 61 -8.41 -7.03 -8.80
C THR A 61 -9.53 -7.76 -8.06
N LEU A 62 -10.75 -7.70 -8.60
CA LEU A 62 -11.90 -8.50 -8.17
C LEU A 62 -12.57 -9.08 -9.41
N SER A 63 -12.92 -10.36 -9.34
CA SER A 63 -13.78 -11.06 -10.31
C SER A 63 -14.87 -11.82 -9.56
N THR A 64 -16.14 -11.67 -9.96
CA THR A 64 -17.29 -12.29 -9.30
C THR A 64 -18.47 -12.43 -10.24
N PRO A 65 -19.29 -13.49 -10.16
CA PRO A 65 -20.55 -13.58 -10.91
C PRO A 65 -21.63 -12.62 -10.39
N HIS A 66 -21.41 -11.98 -9.24
CA HIS A 66 -22.39 -11.14 -8.57
C HIS A 66 -22.11 -9.65 -8.80
N GLN A 67 -22.88 -9.01 -9.66
CA GLN A 67 -22.76 -7.56 -9.95
C GLN A 67 -22.78 -6.70 -8.68
N ASP A 68 -23.63 -7.03 -7.72
CA ASP A 68 -23.76 -6.31 -6.47
C ASP A 68 -22.45 -6.29 -5.65
N VAL A 69 -21.72 -7.40 -5.65
CA VAL A 69 -20.42 -7.50 -4.97
C VAL A 69 -19.41 -6.60 -5.66
N ALA A 70 -19.37 -6.66 -7.00
CA ALA A 70 -18.49 -5.81 -7.79
C ALA A 70 -18.81 -4.31 -7.61
N LEU A 71 -20.09 -3.94 -7.57
CA LEU A 71 -20.52 -2.55 -7.33
C LEU A 71 -20.12 -2.05 -5.93
N ARG A 72 -20.31 -2.85 -4.88
CA ARG A 72 -19.86 -2.48 -3.52
C ARG A 72 -18.36 -2.19 -3.51
N TRP A 73 -17.57 -3.06 -4.16
CA TRP A 73 -16.12 -2.85 -4.24
C TRP A 73 -15.76 -1.63 -5.07
N LEU A 74 -16.39 -1.43 -6.22
CA LEU A 74 -16.20 -0.23 -7.04
C LEU A 74 -16.45 1.04 -6.23
N ILE A 75 -17.58 1.12 -5.52
CA ILE A 75 -17.93 2.27 -4.67
C ILE A 75 -16.85 2.49 -3.62
N CYS A 76 -16.43 1.43 -2.92
CA CYS A 76 -15.36 1.50 -1.92
C CYS A 76 -14.07 2.09 -2.52
N ARG A 77 -13.71 1.71 -3.75
CA ARG A 77 -12.46 2.15 -4.40
C ARG A 77 -12.49 3.58 -4.91
N ILE A 78 -13.65 4.13 -5.23
CA ILE A 78 -13.72 5.46 -5.88
C ILE A 78 -14.41 6.53 -5.05
N ALA A 79 -15.36 6.18 -4.16
CA ALA A 79 -16.18 7.16 -3.48
C ALA A 79 -15.46 7.90 -2.33
N ASN A 80 -14.33 7.39 -1.81
CA ASN A 80 -13.49 8.16 -0.89
C ASN A 80 -12.94 9.45 -1.53
N ARG A 81 -12.84 9.51 -2.86
CA ARG A 81 -12.49 10.75 -3.57
C ARG A 81 -13.56 11.84 -3.41
N TYR A 82 -14.84 11.44 -3.31
CA TYR A 82 -15.91 12.38 -2.95
C TYR A 82 -15.67 12.93 -1.54
N ARG A 83 -15.42 12.07 -0.58
CA ARG A 83 -15.15 12.45 0.81
C ARG A 83 -13.93 13.37 0.93
N GLU A 84 -12.86 13.08 0.20
CA GLU A 84 -11.66 13.95 0.11
C GLU A 84 -12.02 15.36 -0.37
N LYS A 85 -12.82 15.49 -1.45
CA LYS A 85 -13.24 16.79 -1.99
C LYS A 85 -14.12 17.56 -1.01
N GLN A 86 -14.97 16.86 -0.24
CA GLN A 86 -15.80 17.44 0.81
C GLN A 86 -15.02 17.72 2.11
N LYS A 87 -13.75 17.34 2.18
CA LYS A 87 -12.91 17.40 3.39
C LYS A 87 -13.47 16.56 4.54
N TRP A 88 -14.16 15.46 4.22
CA TRP A 88 -14.67 14.51 5.19
C TRP A 88 -13.63 13.42 5.46
N ARG A 89 -13.76 12.74 6.60
CA ARG A 89 -12.93 11.58 6.94
C ARG A 89 -13.14 10.44 5.94
N TYR A 90 -12.09 9.73 5.58
CA TYR A 90 -12.20 8.54 4.75
C TYR A 90 -13.05 7.47 5.42
N LEU A 91 -13.73 6.68 4.61
CA LEU A 91 -14.51 5.53 5.02
C LEU A 91 -13.82 4.27 4.51
N LEU A 92 -13.53 3.30 5.39
CA LEU A 92 -12.78 2.07 5.06
C LEU A 92 -11.46 2.34 4.28
N PRO A 93 -10.57 3.20 4.76
CA PRO A 93 -9.28 3.37 4.09
C PRO A 93 -8.45 2.10 4.26
N LEU A 94 -7.91 1.53 3.16
CA LEU A 94 -7.15 0.28 3.18
C LEU A 94 -5.94 0.30 4.13
N ARG A 95 -5.40 1.48 4.42
CA ARG A 95 -4.31 1.66 5.39
C ARG A 95 -4.71 1.43 6.85
N ASN A 96 -6.00 1.36 7.15
CA ASN A 96 -6.51 1.24 8.52
C ASN A 96 -7.81 0.43 8.58
N ILE A 97 -7.77 -0.80 8.06
CA ILE A 97 -8.91 -1.72 8.12
C ILE A 97 -8.92 -2.42 9.48
N PRO A 98 -10.07 -2.42 10.19
CA PRO A 98 -10.16 -3.00 11.53
C PRO A 98 -10.15 -4.54 11.57
N GLY A 99 -9.85 -5.20 10.44
CA GLY A 99 -9.96 -6.64 10.25
C GLY A 99 -11.28 -7.02 9.58
N PHE A 100 -11.63 -8.30 9.59
CA PHE A 100 -12.87 -8.79 9.00
C PHE A 100 -14.09 -8.39 9.82
N ALA A 101 -15.22 -8.17 9.13
CA ALA A 101 -16.52 -8.05 9.78
C ALA A 101 -16.84 -9.30 10.61
N ASN A 102 -17.66 -9.16 11.64
CA ASN A 102 -17.94 -10.23 12.60
C ASN A 102 -18.38 -11.55 11.93
N GLY A 103 -17.65 -12.61 12.21
CA GLY A 103 -17.89 -13.95 11.68
C GLY A 103 -17.35 -14.20 10.26
N TRP A 104 -16.88 -13.18 9.55
CA TRP A 104 -16.26 -13.35 8.24
C TRP A 104 -14.79 -13.73 8.37
N THR A 105 -14.31 -14.53 7.42
CA THR A 105 -12.90 -14.89 7.26
C THR A 105 -12.55 -14.91 5.78
N ALA A 106 -11.30 -15.21 5.45
CA ALA A 106 -10.87 -15.37 4.07
C ALA A 106 -10.01 -16.61 3.91
N GLU A 107 -10.06 -17.20 2.72
CA GLU A 107 -9.13 -18.24 2.31
C GLU A 107 -8.36 -17.83 1.05
N GLN A 108 -7.13 -18.27 0.97
CA GLN A 108 -6.30 -18.08 -0.21
C GLN A 108 -6.66 -19.13 -1.25
N THR A 109 -6.99 -18.70 -2.48
CA THR A 109 -7.38 -19.60 -3.58
C THR A 109 -6.23 -19.89 -4.53
N SER A 110 -5.31 -18.95 -4.71
CA SER A 110 -4.09 -19.19 -5.48
C SER A 110 -2.95 -18.27 -5.02
N GLU A 111 -1.72 -18.69 -5.29
CA GLU A 111 -0.54 -17.86 -5.16
C GLU A 111 0.06 -17.68 -6.55
N GLN A 112 0.04 -16.45 -7.06
CA GLN A 112 0.72 -16.11 -8.31
C GLN A 112 1.87 -15.17 -8.01
N THR A 113 3.08 -15.61 -8.28
CA THR A 113 4.25 -14.73 -8.30
C THR A 113 4.29 -14.06 -9.67
N ILE A 114 3.67 -12.89 -9.79
CA ILE A 114 3.77 -12.07 -11.00
C ILE A 114 4.81 -10.98 -10.73
N THR A 115 5.78 -10.96 -11.57
CA THR A 115 6.98 -10.13 -11.80
C THR A 115 7.32 -8.94 -10.89
N THR A 116 6.47 -8.43 -10.02
CA THR A 116 6.78 -7.37 -9.01
C THR A 116 5.88 -7.41 -7.79
N THR A 117 4.99 -8.40 -7.70
CA THR A 117 4.01 -8.46 -6.62
C THR A 117 3.77 -9.91 -6.26
N ILE A 118 3.84 -10.24 -4.97
CA ILE A 118 3.24 -11.48 -4.48
C ILE A 118 1.73 -11.25 -4.58
N LYS A 119 1.14 -11.64 -5.70
CA LYS A 119 -0.32 -11.61 -5.87
C LYS A 119 -0.85 -12.96 -5.41
N ALA A 120 -1.41 -12.99 -4.22
CA ALA A 120 -2.31 -14.04 -3.85
C ALA A 120 -3.73 -13.66 -4.29
N THR A 121 -4.51 -14.59 -4.75
CA THR A 121 -5.95 -14.43 -4.86
C THR A 121 -6.63 -15.13 -3.70
N GLY A 122 -7.74 -14.59 -3.26
CA GLY A 122 -8.51 -15.15 -2.18
C GLY A 122 -10.00 -14.82 -2.30
N ARG A 123 -10.78 -15.44 -1.47
CA ARG A 123 -12.22 -15.22 -1.39
C ARG A 123 -12.69 -15.12 0.06
N LEU A 124 -13.82 -14.48 0.25
CA LEU A 124 -14.48 -14.40 1.54
C LEU A 124 -15.15 -15.72 1.90
N ILE A 125 -15.08 -16.05 3.17
CA ILE A 125 -15.87 -17.13 3.81
C ILE A 125 -16.89 -16.45 4.70
N ARG A 126 -18.15 -16.76 4.46
CA ARG A 126 -19.30 -16.26 5.23
C ARG A 126 -19.28 -16.79 6.67
N PRO A 127 -20.03 -16.16 7.59
CA PRO A 127 -20.18 -16.65 8.96
C PRO A 127 -20.70 -18.07 9.10
N ASP A 128 -21.44 -18.58 8.09
CA ASP A 128 -21.93 -19.96 8.02
C ASP A 128 -20.90 -20.97 7.46
N GLY A 129 -19.70 -20.50 7.16
CA GLY A 129 -18.63 -21.30 6.56
C GLY A 129 -18.71 -21.44 5.03
N THR A 130 -19.71 -20.83 4.38
CA THR A 130 -19.87 -20.91 2.91
C THR A 130 -18.93 -19.94 2.21
N PRO A 131 -18.12 -20.38 1.25
CA PRO A 131 -17.29 -19.49 0.46
C PRO A 131 -18.13 -18.67 -0.54
N ASP A 132 -17.82 -17.38 -0.67
CA ASP A 132 -18.40 -16.53 -1.71
C ASP A 132 -17.77 -16.82 -3.08
N ALA A 133 -18.61 -16.74 -4.11
CA ALA A 133 -18.18 -16.91 -5.49
C ALA A 133 -17.45 -15.63 -5.99
N MET A 134 -16.20 -15.49 -5.60
CA MET A 134 -15.33 -14.38 -5.99
C MET A 134 -13.87 -14.77 -5.95
N ASP A 135 -13.07 -14.08 -6.74
CA ASP A 135 -11.61 -14.05 -6.63
C ASP A 135 -11.15 -12.59 -6.50
N MET A 136 -10.42 -12.29 -5.44
CA MET A 136 -9.89 -10.96 -5.17
C MET A 136 -8.39 -11.02 -4.95
N SER A 137 -7.67 -10.12 -5.64
CA SER A 137 -6.24 -9.92 -5.41
C SER A 137 -6.03 -9.24 -4.05
N THR A 138 -5.30 -9.90 -3.17
CA THR A 138 -5.05 -9.45 -1.80
C THR A 138 -3.77 -10.07 -1.26
N ALA A 139 -3.29 -9.59 -0.11
CA ALA A 139 -2.10 -10.14 0.53
C ALA A 139 -2.45 -10.89 1.81
N PHE A 140 -2.20 -12.17 1.83
CA PHE A 140 -2.35 -13.00 3.01
C PHE A 140 -1.14 -12.88 3.94
N PRO A 141 -1.33 -13.02 5.28
CA PRO A 141 -2.58 -13.44 5.96
C PRO A 141 -3.58 -12.29 6.24
N HIS A 142 -3.23 -11.04 6.04
CA HIS A 142 -4.07 -9.90 6.48
C HIS A 142 -5.25 -9.62 5.55
N ALA A 143 -5.10 -9.91 4.26
CA ALA A 143 -6.14 -9.77 3.23
C ALA A 143 -7.00 -8.48 3.37
N PRO A 144 -6.39 -7.27 3.40
CA PRO A 144 -7.09 -6.04 3.75
C PRO A 144 -8.23 -5.69 2.79
N GLU A 145 -8.12 -6.04 1.51
CA GLU A 145 -9.17 -5.83 0.53
C GLU A 145 -10.39 -6.70 0.82
N LEU A 146 -10.18 -7.98 1.15
CA LEU A 146 -11.24 -8.87 1.55
C LEU A 146 -11.83 -8.45 2.90
N ALA A 147 -11.00 -8.03 3.85
CA ALA A 147 -11.46 -7.48 5.11
C ALA A 147 -12.36 -6.26 4.90
N ALA A 148 -11.95 -5.30 4.06
CA ALA A 148 -12.78 -4.14 3.72
C ALA A 148 -14.11 -4.57 3.08
N LEU A 149 -14.07 -5.46 2.10
CA LEU A 149 -15.27 -5.94 1.42
C LEU A 149 -16.22 -6.65 2.38
N SER A 150 -15.72 -7.42 3.36
CA SER A 150 -16.57 -8.12 4.34
C SER A 150 -17.51 -7.19 5.09
N HIS A 151 -17.08 -5.96 5.40
CA HIS A 151 -17.91 -4.95 6.05
C HIS A 151 -19.04 -4.41 5.15
N LEU A 152 -18.93 -4.59 3.84
CA LEU A 152 -19.93 -4.11 2.87
C LEU A 152 -20.96 -5.17 2.49
N MET A 153 -20.68 -6.46 2.77
CA MET A 153 -21.46 -7.58 2.25
C MET A 153 -22.90 -7.64 2.77
N HIS A 154 -23.19 -7.03 3.92
CA HIS A 154 -24.53 -6.99 4.50
C HIS A 154 -25.38 -5.78 4.03
N LEU A 155 -24.79 -4.86 3.27
CA LEU A 155 -25.46 -3.68 2.73
C LEU A 155 -25.77 -3.86 1.24
N SER A 156 -26.82 -3.23 0.74
CA SER A 156 -27.02 -3.10 -0.70
C SER A 156 -25.99 -2.11 -1.30
N PRO A 157 -25.70 -2.16 -2.62
CA PRO A 157 -24.85 -1.17 -3.25
C PRO A 157 -25.31 0.28 -3.03
N ASP A 158 -26.63 0.54 -3.03
CA ASP A 158 -27.21 1.86 -2.73
C ASP A 158 -26.92 2.30 -1.31
N GLN A 159 -27.07 1.42 -0.32
CA GLN A 159 -26.74 1.73 1.08
C GLN A 159 -25.23 2.00 1.26
N VAL A 160 -24.38 1.27 0.54
CA VAL A 160 -22.94 1.56 0.53
C VAL A 160 -22.68 2.94 -0.09
N LEU A 161 -23.28 3.26 -1.23
CA LEU A 161 -23.13 4.56 -1.86
C LEU A 161 -23.61 5.69 -0.94
N ASP A 162 -24.78 5.54 -0.32
CA ASP A 162 -25.32 6.54 0.62
C ASP A 162 -24.37 6.75 1.82
N ALA A 163 -23.77 5.68 2.36
CA ALA A 163 -22.78 5.79 3.43
C ALA A 163 -21.57 6.64 3.02
N TYR A 164 -21.08 6.49 1.80
CA TYR A 164 -19.99 7.31 1.30
C TYR A 164 -20.38 8.76 1.00
N LEU A 165 -21.65 9.00 0.68
CA LEU A 165 -22.18 10.33 0.38
C LEU A 165 -22.66 11.11 1.62
N THR A 166 -22.57 10.55 2.82
CA THR A 166 -22.91 11.23 4.08
C THR A 166 -21.66 11.49 4.94
N PRO A 167 -21.57 12.65 5.63
CA PRO A 167 -20.39 13.01 6.41
C PRO A 167 -20.06 12.01 7.51
N ASP A 168 -21.07 11.47 8.17
CA ASP A 168 -20.98 10.54 9.28
C ASP A 168 -20.82 9.07 8.86
N GLY A 169 -20.86 8.78 7.54
CA GLY A 169 -20.70 7.42 7.03
C GLY A 169 -21.92 6.52 7.23
N GLY A 170 -23.05 7.04 7.73
CA GLY A 170 -24.31 6.29 7.90
C GLY A 170 -24.12 4.95 8.61
N PRO A 171 -24.59 3.82 8.02
CA PRO A 171 -24.44 2.50 8.63
C PRO A 171 -22.97 2.03 8.78
N LEU A 172 -22.05 2.68 8.11
CA LEU A 172 -20.62 2.41 8.19
C LEU A 172 -19.86 3.42 9.07
N ASN A 173 -20.53 4.19 9.91
CA ASN A 173 -19.94 5.24 10.74
C ASN A 173 -18.80 4.73 11.65
N HIS A 174 -18.89 3.51 12.12
CA HIS A 174 -17.87 2.83 12.94
C HIS A 174 -16.58 2.50 12.16
N LEU A 175 -16.60 2.60 10.83
CA LEU A 175 -15.49 2.37 9.91
C LEU A 175 -14.91 3.68 9.36
N LEU A 176 -15.40 4.83 9.85
CA LEU A 176 -14.76 6.09 9.55
C LEU A 176 -13.36 6.12 10.12
N GLU A 177 -12.46 6.68 9.36
CA GLU A 177 -11.10 6.93 9.87
C GLU A 177 -11.16 7.75 11.15
N HIS A 178 -10.82 7.11 12.26
CA HIS A 178 -10.79 7.74 13.58
C HIS A 178 -9.37 8.22 13.90
N GLY A 179 -9.28 9.46 14.37
CA GLY A 179 -8.00 10.01 14.84
C GLY A 179 -7.07 10.52 13.75
N ASP A 180 -5.85 10.82 14.17
CA ASP A 180 -4.75 11.18 13.29
C ASP A 180 -4.37 9.95 12.44
N PRO A 181 -4.41 10.04 11.10
CA PRO A 181 -4.00 8.95 10.23
C PRO A 181 -2.55 8.49 10.49
N ILE A 182 -1.70 9.38 11.02
CA ILE A 182 -0.35 9.04 11.48
C ILE A 182 -0.41 8.12 12.70
N ALA A 183 -1.35 8.35 13.61
CA ALA A 183 -1.51 7.51 14.80
C ALA A 183 -1.88 6.07 14.44
N ALA A 184 -2.68 5.89 13.40
CA ALA A 184 -3.06 4.58 12.87
C ALA A 184 -1.89 3.77 12.30
N MET A 185 -0.82 4.44 11.88
CA MET A 185 0.41 3.80 11.37
C MET A 185 1.33 3.26 12.46
N GLY A 186 1.00 3.51 13.73
CA GLY A 186 1.77 3.08 14.88
C GLY A 186 2.78 4.12 15.39
N GLN A 187 3.25 3.90 16.61
CA GLN A 187 4.12 4.85 17.31
C GLN A 187 5.48 5.03 16.62
N ASP A 188 6.04 3.95 16.08
CA ASP A 188 7.35 3.98 15.43
C ASP A 188 7.34 4.87 14.19
N PHE A 189 6.31 4.74 13.34
CA PHE A 189 6.16 5.62 12.18
C PHE A 189 6.01 7.09 12.56
N GLN A 190 5.21 7.35 13.61
CA GLN A 190 5.10 8.72 14.17
C GLN A 190 6.44 9.23 14.68
N HIS A 191 7.24 8.35 15.31
CA HIS A 191 8.56 8.71 15.83
C HIS A 191 9.51 9.09 14.68
N ILE A 192 9.55 8.29 13.62
CA ILE A 192 10.31 8.60 12.39
C ILE A 192 9.91 9.98 11.83
N LEU A 193 8.61 10.21 11.68
CA LEU A 193 8.10 11.47 11.11
C LEU A 193 8.42 12.69 11.97
N ARG A 194 8.24 12.57 13.31
CA ARG A 194 8.58 13.68 14.24
C ARG A 194 10.05 14.00 14.20
N ALA A 195 10.91 12.98 14.18
CA ALA A 195 12.36 13.14 14.13
C ALA A 195 12.79 13.85 12.83
N ARG A 196 12.14 13.55 11.71
CA ARG A 196 12.40 14.23 10.44
C ARG A 196 11.89 15.67 10.41
N GLY A 197 11.00 16.06 11.31
CA GLY A 197 10.32 17.37 11.27
C GLY A 197 9.36 17.52 10.09
N GLY A 198 8.92 16.39 9.51
CA GLY A 198 8.13 16.36 8.29
C GLY A 198 6.63 16.53 8.53
N ARG A 199 5.97 17.18 7.59
CA ARG A 199 4.51 17.07 7.42
C ARG A 199 4.24 15.89 6.49
N ILE A 200 3.12 15.23 6.68
CA ILE A 200 2.62 14.23 5.75
C ILE A 200 1.33 14.73 5.11
N SER A 201 1.10 14.27 3.89
CA SER A 201 -0.18 14.48 3.21
C SER A 201 -0.84 13.11 3.07
N PRO A 202 -1.92 12.84 3.79
CA PRO A 202 -2.64 11.58 3.67
C PRO A 202 -3.21 11.44 2.25
N ARG A 203 -3.25 10.22 1.77
CA ARG A 203 -3.91 9.78 0.55
C ARG A 203 -4.83 8.61 0.88
N GLU A 204 -5.77 8.29 0.02
CA GLU A 204 -6.67 7.15 0.22
C GLU A 204 -5.90 5.83 0.43
N ASP A 205 -4.84 5.63 -0.34
CA ASP A 205 -4.02 4.41 -0.34
C ASP A 205 -2.79 4.50 0.57
N GLY A 206 -2.42 5.70 1.09
CA GLY A 206 -1.21 5.84 1.88
C GLY A 206 -0.87 7.28 2.23
N PHE A 207 0.42 7.60 2.24
CA PHE A 207 0.96 8.90 2.65
C PHE A 207 2.05 9.39 1.71
N ILE A 208 2.02 10.67 1.42
CA ILE A 208 3.10 11.39 0.76
C ILE A 208 3.88 12.19 1.80
N LEU A 209 5.18 12.09 1.77
CA LEU A 209 6.09 12.84 2.61
C LEU A 209 6.63 14.02 1.81
N PRO A 210 6.09 15.25 1.98
CA PRO A 210 6.55 16.40 1.23
C PRO A 210 8.06 16.59 1.37
N SER A 211 8.73 16.74 0.24
CA SER A 211 10.16 17.08 0.16
C SER A 211 10.31 18.53 -0.22
N THR A 212 11.32 19.21 0.32
CA THR A 212 11.71 20.55 -0.10
C THR A 212 12.36 20.57 -1.50
N TYR A 213 12.80 19.40 -1.98
CA TYR A 213 13.36 19.20 -3.31
C TYR A 213 12.31 18.52 -4.19
N CYS A 214 11.70 19.31 -5.07
CA CYS A 214 10.41 19.10 -5.72
C CYS A 214 10.25 17.88 -6.65
N GLU A 215 11.29 17.14 -7.00
CA GLU A 215 11.19 16.13 -8.05
C GLU A 215 10.96 14.71 -7.52
N TRP A 216 11.53 14.39 -6.35
CA TRP A 216 11.46 13.07 -5.72
C TRP A 216 10.76 13.15 -4.38
N VAL A 217 9.50 12.74 -4.34
CA VAL A 217 8.69 12.78 -3.12
C VAL A 217 8.49 11.38 -2.60
N PRO A 218 9.00 11.06 -1.39
CA PRO A 218 8.80 9.75 -0.79
C PRO A 218 7.31 9.46 -0.63
N HIS A 219 6.88 8.29 -1.07
CA HIS A 219 5.51 7.81 -1.00
C HIS A 219 5.45 6.44 -0.34
N PHE A 220 4.63 6.32 0.67
CA PHE A 220 4.31 5.11 1.39
C PHE A 220 2.83 4.79 1.18
N TRP A 221 2.50 3.61 0.66
CA TRP A 221 1.12 3.25 0.31
C TRP A 221 0.84 1.77 0.48
N ILE A 222 -0.45 1.44 0.45
CA ILE A 222 -0.93 0.06 0.40
C ILE A 222 -1.57 -0.16 -0.96
N GLU A 223 -1.19 -1.24 -1.62
CA GLU A 223 -1.79 -1.65 -2.88
C GLU A 223 -1.70 -3.18 -2.97
N ASP A 224 -2.80 -3.82 -3.36
CA ASP A 224 -2.92 -5.29 -3.41
C ASP A 224 -2.50 -5.95 -2.09
N GLY A 225 -2.85 -5.34 -0.94
CA GLY A 225 -2.53 -5.82 0.40
C GLY A 225 -1.06 -5.79 0.80
N CYS A 226 -0.19 -5.27 -0.04
CA CYS A 226 1.21 -5.05 0.27
C CYS A 226 1.46 -3.61 0.69
N TRP A 227 2.20 -3.43 1.76
CA TRP A 227 2.84 -2.19 2.12
C TRP A 227 3.94 -1.88 1.12
N ARG A 228 4.01 -0.67 0.64
CA ARG A 228 4.96 -0.26 -0.39
C ARG A 228 5.60 1.07 -0.03
N PHE A 229 6.87 1.20 -0.36
CA PHE A 229 7.57 2.46 -0.32
C PHE A 229 8.32 2.68 -1.63
N GLY A 230 8.39 3.91 -2.05
CA GLY A 230 9.08 4.36 -3.24
C GLY A 230 8.92 5.87 -3.38
N HIS A 231 9.05 6.37 -4.60
CA HIS A 231 8.99 7.80 -4.87
C HIS A 231 7.94 8.14 -5.91
N THR A 232 7.43 9.37 -5.82
CA THR A 232 6.68 10.02 -6.90
C THR A 232 7.63 10.99 -7.59
N GLU A 233 7.72 10.92 -8.88
CA GLU A 233 8.50 11.87 -9.69
C GLU A 233 7.54 12.65 -10.56
N ARG A 234 7.58 13.99 -10.48
CA ARG A 234 6.71 14.92 -11.24
C ARG A 234 5.22 14.58 -11.12
N GLY A 235 4.81 14.10 -9.93
CA GLY A 235 3.44 13.70 -9.67
C GLY A 235 3.08 12.29 -10.14
N GLU A 236 3.96 11.57 -10.80
CA GLU A 236 3.76 10.17 -11.19
C GLU A 236 4.38 9.22 -10.17
N LYS A 237 3.59 8.21 -9.78
CA LYS A 237 4.03 7.14 -8.89
C LYS A 237 5.04 6.25 -9.62
N ARG A 238 6.25 6.16 -9.12
CA ARG A 238 7.26 5.22 -9.63
C ARG A 238 7.00 3.81 -9.08
N PRO A 239 7.57 2.75 -9.69
CA PRO A 239 7.55 1.42 -9.10
C PRO A 239 8.05 1.45 -7.66
N ALA A 240 7.49 0.60 -6.80
CA ALA A 240 7.95 0.49 -5.42
C ALA A 240 9.41 0.02 -5.36
N GLU A 241 10.20 0.67 -4.52
CA GLU A 241 11.56 0.23 -4.20
C GLU A 241 11.53 -1.01 -3.31
N ILE A 242 10.60 -1.02 -2.36
CA ILE A 242 10.30 -2.16 -1.49
C ILE A 242 8.81 -2.36 -1.36
N LEU A 243 8.39 -3.61 -1.35
CA LEU A 243 7.04 -4.03 -1.00
C LEU A 243 7.08 -5.24 -0.08
N SER A 244 6.13 -5.33 0.84
CA SER A 244 6.01 -6.45 1.77
C SER A 244 4.58 -6.58 2.27
N THR A 245 4.16 -7.80 2.59
CA THR A 245 2.96 -8.04 3.38
C THR A 245 3.19 -7.74 4.87
N ASP A 246 4.45 -7.70 5.30
CA ASP A 246 4.85 -7.27 6.63
C ASP A 246 5.19 -5.77 6.62
N ARG A 247 4.36 -4.98 7.31
CA ARG A 247 4.54 -3.53 7.45
C ARG A 247 5.89 -3.16 8.02
N ASP A 248 6.36 -3.88 9.02
CA ASP A 248 7.56 -3.51 9.76
C ASP A 248 8.83 -3.64 8.90
N ILE A 249 8.83 -4.54 7.91
CA ILE A 249 9.93 -4.63 6.92
C ILE A 249 10.00 -3.32 6.10
N VAL A 250 8.85 -2.80 5.66
CA VAL A 250 8.82 -1.56 4.88
C VAL A 250 9.15 -0.34 5.75
N LEU A 251 8.69 -0.33 7.01
CA LEU A 251 9.01 0.76 7.95
C LEU A 251 10.50 0.83 8.27
N ARG A 252 11.23 -0.29 8.31
CA ARG A 252 12.69 -0.31 8.45
C ARG A 252 13.38 0.42 7.31
N TRP A 253 12.96 0.13 6.07
CA TRP A 253 13.49 0.83 4.91
C TRP A 253 13.18 2.33 4.94
N ILE A 254 11.96 2.69 5.34
CA ILE A 254 11.58 4.09 5.54
C ILE A 254 12.44 4.77 6.62
N ALA A 255 12.69 4.08 7.73
CA ALA A 255 13.54 4.63 8.79
C ALA A 255 14.96 4.92 8.29
N LEU A 256 15.56 3.97 7.57
CA LEU A 256 16.87 4.14 6.92
C LEU A 256 16.90 5.40 6.04
N GLU A 257 15.96 5.51 5.11
CA GLU A 257 15.90 6.60 4.13
C GLU A 257 15.67 7.96 4.80
N LEU A 258 14.68 8.04 5.69
CA LEU A 258 14.28 9.31 6.28
C LEU A 258 15.20 9.77 7.41
N LEU A 259 15.70 8.85 8.23
CA LEU A 259 16.51 9.22 9.40
C LEU A 259 17.97 9.49 9.03
N ASN A 260 18.48 8.95 7.92
CA ASN A 260 19.76 9.41 7.37
C ASN A 260 19.72 10.88 6.93
N ILE A 261 18.58 11.38 6.47
CA ILE A 261 18.38 12.81 6.22
C ILE A 261 18.49 13.62 7.52
N VAL A 262 17.93 13.10 8.63
CA VAL A 262 18.05 13.73 9.95
C VAL A 262 19.51 13.78 10.40
N ARG A 263 20.26 12.68 10.24
CA ARG A 263 21.69 12.61 10.57
C ARG A 263 22.50 13.59 9.76
N PHE A 264 22.27 13.64 8.43
CA PHE A 264 22.93 14.61 7.54
C PHE A 264 22.70 16.05 8.00
N ASN A 265 21.45 16.42 8.33
CA ASN A 265 21.11 17.77 8.79
C ASN A 265 21.75 18.13 10.14
N LYS A 266 22.12 17.13 10.95
CA LYS A 266 22.83 17.30 12.22
C LYS A 266 24.35 17.26 12.08
N GLY A 267 24.88 17.03 10.88
CA GLY A 267 26.30 16.82 10.64
C GLY A 267 26.85 15.50 11.20
N TRP A 268 25.98 14.52 11.46
CA TRP A 268 26.38 13.23 11.97
C TRP A 268 26.72 12.27 10.82
N PRO A 269 27.62 11.30 11.04
CA PRO A 269 27.88 10.25 10.06
C PRO A 269 26.58 9.50 9.70
N SER A 270 26.39 9.23 8.41
CA SER A 270 25.26 8.40 7.96
C SER A 270 25.46 6.93 8.34
N ILE A 271 24.37 6.17 8.41
CA ILE A 271 24.37 4.74 8.73
C ILE A 271 23.98 3.97 7.50
N LEU A 272 24.70 2.87 7.17
CA LEU A 272 24.35 1.94 6.09
C LEU A 272 24.10 2.65 4.73
N THR A 273 24.95 3.58 4.37
CA THR A 273 24.83 4.26 3.07
C THR A 273 25.33 3.39 1.92
N TYR A 274 24.97 3.75 0.69
CA TYR A 274 25.54 3.13 -0.51
C TYR A 274 27.07 3.27 -0.59
N LYS A 275 27.68 4.19 0.17
CA LYS A 275 29.15 4.33 0.25
C LYS A 275 29.79 3.27 1.14
N THR A 276 29.10 2.84 2.18
CA THR A 276 29.59 1.79 3.07
C THR A 276 29.57 0.42 2.39
N ASP A 277 28.73 0.25 1.36
CA ASP A 277 28.55 -1.00 0.58
C ASP A 277 28.60 -2.26 1.50
N PRO A 278 27.70 -2.35 2.48
CA PRO A 278 27.81 -3.38 3.49
C PRO A 278 27.70 -4.76 2.86
N ALA A 279 28.53 -5.70 3.32
CA ALA A 279 28.35 -7.10 2.95
C ALA A 279 27.04 -7.62 3.55
N LEU A 280 26.50 -8.67 2.96
CA LEU A 280 25.34 -9.37 3.53
C LEU A 280 25.67 -9.86 4.94
N LEU A 281 24.76 -9.65 5.89
CA LEU A 281 24.99 -10.09 7.27
C LEU A 281 25.16 -11.62 7.33
N PRO A 282 26.12 -12.15 8.13
CA PRO A 282 26.37 -13.59 8.19
C PRO A 282 25.11 -14.41 8.45
N GLY A 283 24.97 -15.50 7.71
CA GLY A 283 23.82 -16.40 7.79
C GLY A 283 22.61 -15.99 6.92
N TRP A 284 22.55 -14.74 6.49
CA TRP A 284 21.51 -14.28 5.55
C TRP A 284 21.86 -14.70 4.12
N GLN A 285 20.83 -14.84 3.29
CA GLN A 285 20.96 -15.15 1.88
C GLN A 285 20.05 -14.22 1.06
N VAL A 286 20.41 -14.02 -0.21
CA VAL A 286 19.60 -13.27 -1.16
C VAL A 286 19.08 -14.22 -2.23
N GLN A 287 17.79 -14.20 -2.46
CA GLN A 287 17.17 -14.86 -3.59
C GLN A 287 16.86 -13.81 -4.67
N LYS A 288 17.46 -13.96 -5.84
CA LYS A 288 17.04 -13.25 -7.04
C LYS A 288 15.68 -13.80 -7.48
N LEU A 289 14.70 -12.93 -7.68
CA LEU A 289 13.37 -13.30 -8.16
C LEU A 289 13.26 -13.13 -9.68
N TYR A 290 13.64 -11.95 -10.17
CA TYR A 290 13.73 -11.60 -11.59
C TYR A 290 14.53 -10.29 -11.72
N ASP A 291 15.07 -10.03 -12.92
CA ASP A 291 15.90 -8.87 -13.30
C ASP A 291 16.59 -8.16 -12.10
N ASP A 292 16.08 -6.99 -11.72
CA ASP A 292 16.61 -6.16 -10.64
C ASP A 292 15.76 -6.25 -9.35
N TYR A 293 15.18 -7.43 -9.07
CA TYR A 293 14.38 -7.65 -7.87
C TYR A 293 14.80 -8.91 -7.12
N GLY A 294 14.81 -8.80 -5.80
CA GLY A 294 15.15 -9.91 -4.93
C GLY A 294 14.46 -9.84 -3.57
N ARG A 295 14.71 -10.87 -2.77
CA ARG A 295 14.28 -10.94 -1.37
C ARG A 295 15.35 -11.51 -0.48
N LEU A 296 15.22 -11.26 0.83
CA LEU A 296 16.05 -11.88 1.85
C LEU A 296 15.52 -13.24 2.28
N ILE A 297 16.44 -14.11 2.61
CA ILE A 297 16.21 -15.36 3.32
C ILE A 297 16.96 -15.26 4.65
N SER A 298 16.25 -15.49 5.78
CA SER A 298 16.84 -15.43 7.12
C SER A 298 17.80 -16.58 7.38
N PRO A 299 18.63 -16.50 8.44
CA PRO A 299 19.50 -17.60 8.86
C PRO A 299 18.75 -18.91 9.14
N ASP A 300 17.48 -18.83 9.53
CA ASP A 300 16.59 -19.99 9.75
C ASP A 300 15.96 -20.52 8.45
N ASN A 301 16.48 -20.09 7.30
CA ASN A 301 15.98 -20.45 5.96
C ASN A 301 14.52 -20.04 5.72
N ILE A 302 14.07 -18.95 6.35
CA ILE A 302 12.73 -18.38 6.15
C ILE A 302 12.82 -17.31 5.06
N HIS A 303 12.06 -17.49 3.99
CA HIS A 303 11.91 -16.49 2.95
C HIS A 303 11.07 -15.32 3.48
N LEU A 304 11.66 -14.12 3.54
CA LEU A 304 10.90 -12.96 4.01
C LEU A 304 9.79 -12.60 3.01
N PRO A 305 8.62 -12.18 3.50
CA PRO A 305 7.46 -11.84 2.66
C PRO A 305 7.64 -10.46 2.02
N MET A 306 8.70 -10.29 1.25
CA MET A 306 9.09 -9.01 0.65
C MET A 306 9.65 -9.15 -0.75
N VAL A 307 9.59 -8.08 -1.51
CA VAL A 307 10.31 -7.89 -2.77
C VAL A 307 10.95 -6.51 -2.74
N MET A 308 12.21 -6.42 -3.12
CA MET A 308 12.97 -5.19 -3.14
C MET A 308 13.69 -5.01 -4.47
N SER A 309 13.63 -3.79 -5.01
CA SER A 309 14.44 -3.39 -6.16
C SER A 309 15.92 -3.33 -5.75
N THR A 310 16.77 -3.98 -6.50
CA THR A 310 18.22 -4.04 -6.23
C THR A 310 18.99 -4.41 -7.50
N VAL A 311 20.23 -3.97 -7.61
CA VAL A 311 21.06 -4.25 -8.80
C VAL A 311 21.93 -5.50 -8.56
N PHE A 312 21.64 -6.57 -9.29
CA PHE A 312 22.46 -7.77 -9.24
C PHE A 312 23.73 -7.62 -10.09
N PRO A 313 24.87 -8.24 -9.66
CA PRO A 313 25.03 -9.16 -8.52
C PRO A 313 25.31 -8.49 -7.16
N ARG A 314 25.36 -7.17 -7.07
CA ARG A 314 25.79 -6.49 -5.84
C ARG A 314 24.70 -6.46 -4.76
N HIS A 315 23.40 -6.38 -5.15
CA HIS A 315 22.20 -6.37 -4.30
C HIS A 315 22.37 -5.58 -2.99
N LYS A 316 22.93 -4.37 -3.08
CA LYS A 316 23.32 -3.52 -1.94
C LYS A 316 22.17 -3.21 -0.99
N GLU A 317 20.99 -2.96 -1.55
CA GLU A 317 19.77 -2.63 -0.81
C GLU A 317 19.37 -3.80 0.10
N LEU A 318 19.45 -5.03 -0.41
CA LEU A 318 19.17 -6.24 0.37
C LEU A 318 20.27 -6.49 1.42
N ASN A 319 21.54 -6.26 1.06
CA ASN A 319 22.63 -6.33 2.03
C ASN A 319 22.38 -5.36 3.19
N THR A 320 22.07 -4.11 2.88
CA THR A 320 21.75 -3.06 3.86
C THR A 320 20.59 -3.48 4.76
N LEU A 321 19.48 -3.95 4.16
CA LEU A 321 18.31 -4.38 4.92
C LEU A 321 18.63 -5.57 5.84
N SER A 322 19.52 -6.48 5.45
CA SER A 322 19.91 -7.62 6.30
C SER A 322 20.48 -7.18 7.66
N HIS A 323 21.17 -6.04 7.73
CA HIS A 323 21.70 -5.48 8.96
C HIS A 323 20.63 -4.88 9.89
N LEU A 324 19.48 -4.50 9.33
CA LEU A 324 18.35 -3.94 10.09
C LEU A 324 17.45 -5.04 10.67
N MET A 325 17.32 -6.16 9.99
CA MET A 325 16.38 -7.23 10.35
C MET A 325 16.57 -7.83 11.76
N PRO A 326 17.79 -7.99 12.32
CA PRO A 326 17.97 -8.49 13.68
C PRO A 326 17.51 -7.54 14.80
N LEU A 327 17.35 -6.25 14.47
CA LEU A 327 16.94 -5.24 15.44
C LEU A 327 15.41 -5.19 15.54
N THR A 328 14.87 -4.77 16.66
CA THR A 328 13.50 -4.27 16.70
C THR A 328 13.43 -2.93 15.98
N LEU A 329 12.27 -2.56 15.43
CA LEU A 329 12.10 -1.28 14.74
C LEU A 329 12.44 -0.08 15.68
N THR A 330 12.08 -0.17 16.96
CA THR A 330 12.44 0.84 17.97
C THR A 330 13.96 0.93 18.19
N GLN A 331 14.67 -0.20 18.25
CA GLN A 331 16.13 -0.21 18.36
C GLN A 331 16.80 0.43 17.16
N GLU A 332 16.29 0.14 15.96
CA GLU A 332 16.75 0.72 14.73
C GLU A 332 16.55 2.26 14.72
N ILE A 333 15.34 2.75 15.00
CA ILE A 333 15.04 4.18 15.08
C ILE A 333 15.95 4.88 16.08
N ASN A 334 16.11 4.31 17.28
CA ASN A 334 16.98 4.87 18.30
C ASN A 334 18.46 4.92 17.86
N SER A 335 18.92 3.93 17.10
CA SER A 335 20.27 3.92 16.53
C SER A 335 20.48 5.07 15.54
N PHE A 336 19.51 5.34 14.69
CA PHE A 336 19.56 6.48 13.77
C PHE A 336 19.50 7.83 14.51
N LEU A 337 18.84 7.89 15.65
CA LEU A 337 18.70 9.12 16.45
C LEU A 337 19.84 9.34 17.45
N ALA A 338 20.75 8.38 17.61
CA ALA A 338 21.97 8.49 18.40
C ALA A 338 23.15 8.92 17.52
N GLU A 339 23.95 9.88 17.97
CA GLU A 339 25.11 10.40 17.21
C GLU A 339 26.13 9.29 16.91
N ASP A 340 26.39 8.43 17.87
CA ASP A 340 27.30 7.29 17.80
C ASP A 340 26.73 6.10 17.03
N GLY A 341 25.50 6.17 16.52
CA GLY A 341 24.85 5.10 15.77
C GLY A 341 24.28 3.97 16.64
N GLY A 342 24.43 4.00 17.96
CA GLY A 342 23.86 3.01 18.87
C GLY A 342 24.12 1.55 18.46
N ASN A 343 23.09 0.75 18.26
CA ASN A 343 23.22 -0.67 17.81
C ASN A 343 23.78 -0.82 16.39
N LEU A 344 23.87 0.25 15.62
CA LEU A 344 24.39 0.33 14.26
C LEU A 344 25.73 1.06 14.20
N HIS A 345 26.43 1.18 15.34
CA HIS A 345 27.72 1.89 15.43
C HIS A 345 28.73 1.39 14.40
N ASP A 346 28.85 0.10 14.22
CA ASP A 346 29.80 -0.51 13.29
C ASP A 346 29.41 -0.32 11.80
N ALA A 347 28.23 0.20 11.55
CA ALA A 347 27.69 0.49 10.23
C ALA A 347 27.73 1.99 9.87
N LEU A 348 28.41 2.80 10.67
CA LEU A 348 28.61 4.23 10.40
C LEU A 348 29.48 4.43 9.17
N ASP A 349 29.12 5.40 8.34
CA ASP A 349 29.98 5.89 7.26
C ASP A 349 31.17 6.65 7.86
N PRO A 350 32.43 6.20 7.66
CA PRO A 350 33.59 6.90 8.21
C PRO A 350 33.83 8.27 7.59
N THR A 351 33.13 8.61 6.51
CA THR A 351 33.28 9.90 5.84
C THR A 351 32.49 10.98 6.60
N PRO A 352 33.14 12.00 7.17
CA PRO A 352 32.40 13.11 7.78
C PRO A 352 31.47 13.74 6.76
N ALA A 353 30.27 14.11 7.19
CA ALA A 353 29.34 14.87 6.36
C ALA A 353 30.07 16.12 5.85
N SER A 354 30.30 16.19 4.55
CA SER A 354 30.91 17.37 3.93
C SER A 354 29.95 18.56 4.13
N THR A 355 30.35 19.50 4.96
CA THR A 355 29.70 20.79 5.22
C THR A 355 29.54 21.62 3.95
#